data_cf9ab5ad279958f49c45232d15889317
#
_entry.id   cf9ab5ad279958f49c45232d15889317
#
_cell.length_a   1.000
_cell.length_b   1.000
_cell.length_c   1.000
_cell.angle_alpha   90.00
_cell.angle_beta   90.00
_cell.angle_gamma   90.00
#
_symmetry.space_group_name_H-M   'P 1'
#
loop_
_entity.id
_entity.type
_entity.pdbx_description
1 polymer ?
#
loop_
_entity_poly.entity_id
_entity_poly.type
_entity_poly.pdbx_seq_one_letter_code
_entity_poly.pdbx_strand_id
1 'polypeptide(L)'
;MIEESIPLDKLARVYRKIYGRVQELTQEYESEIEKLKMQQDELKSAMKDQMLLLGTNSVRTDEGTIILSQKTRYYTNDWDSFKNFVVEHDALDLFEKRIAQKNMSMFLEENPGVIPAGLNSMSEYAVTVRKPTK
;
A
#
# COMPACT_ATOMS: atom_id res chain seq x y z
N MET A 1 43.35 2.19 6.28
CA MET A 1 43.55 0.79 5.93
C MET A 1 42.51 0.36 4.90
N ILE A 2 42.96 -0.30 3.89
CA ILE A 2 42.06 -0.82 2.89
C ILE A 2 41.66 -2.22 3.33
N GLU A 3 40.41 -2.41 3.59
CA GLU A 3 39.90 -3.74 3.91
C GLU A 3 39.79 -4.53 2.62
N GLU A 4 40.03 -5.81 2.72
CA GLU A 4 39.81 -6.66 1.59
C GLU A 4 38.32 -6.64 1.22
N SER A 5 38.06 -6.23 0.02
CA SER A 5 36.65 -6.20 -0.43
C SER A 5 36.23 -7.62 -0.77
N ILE A 6 35.06 -7.96 -0.31
CA ILE A 6 34.46 -9.25 -0.63
C ILE A 6 34.04 -9.22 -2.11
N PRO A 7 34.34 -10.29 -2.87
CA PRO A 7 33.97 -10.32 -4.29
C PRO A 7 32.47 -10.13 -4.48
N LEU A 8 32.11 -9.40 -5.52
CA LEU A 8 30.71 -9.08 -5.81
C LEU A 8 29.86 -10.34 -6.03
N ASP A 9 30.43 -11.36 -6.66
CA ASP A 9 29.69 -12.60 -6.90
C ASP A 9 29.34 -13.30 -5.59
N LYS A 10 30.23 -13.24 -4.61
CA LYS A 10 29.97 -13.80 -3.28
C LYS A 10 28.88 -13.01 -2.56
N LEU A 11 28.97 -11.68 -2.61
CA LEU A 11 27.93 -10.82 -2.02
C LEU A 11 26.57 -11.10 -2.66
N ALA A 12 26.52 -11.20 -3.97
CA ALA A 12 25.28 -11.51 -4.69
C ALA A 12 24.71 -12.85 -4.29
N ARG A 13 25.57 -13.87 -4.12
CA ARG A 13 25.16 -15.21 -3.72
C ARG A 13 24.52 -15.20 -2.34
N VAL A 14 25.18 -14.55 -1.40
CA VAL A 14 24.66 -14.47 -0.03
C VAL A 14 23.35 -13.70 0.00
N TYR A 15 23.30 -12.58 -0.71
CA TYR A 15 22.08 -11.78 -0.80
C TYR A 15 20.92 -12.61 -1.34
N ARG A 16 21.14 -13.39 -2.38
CA ARG A 16 20.09 -14.21 -2.98
C ARG A 16 19.59 -15.30 -2.02
N LYS A 17 20.48 -15.88 -1.25
CA LYS A 17 20.08 -16.87 -0.23
C LYS A 17 19.19 -16.24 0.83
N ILE A 18 19.60 -15.07 1.31
CA ILE A 18 18.82 -14.33 2.31
C ILE A 18 17.46 -13.93 1.73
N TYR A 19 17.46 -13.42 0.52
CA TYR A 19 16.24 -13.03 -0.16
C TYR A 19 15.25 -14.18 -0.29
N GLY A 20 15.76 -15.35 -0.69
CA GLY A 20 14.95 -16.57 -0.79
C GLY A 20 14.35 -16.97 0.54
N ARG A 21 15.13 -16.87 1.61
CA ARG A 21 14.64 -17.21 2.95
C ARG A 21 13.58 -16.22 3.42
N VAL A 22 13.78 -14.95 3.14
CA VAL A 22 12.78 -13.91 3.45
C VAL A 22 11.46 -14.22 2.73
N GLN A 23 11.53 -14.61 1.46
CA GLN A 23 10.33 -14.96 0.71
C GLN A 23 9.61 -16.17 1.27
N GLU A 24 10.35 -17.22 1.63
CA GLU A 24 9.76 -18.41 2.24
C GLU A 24 9.02 -18.08 3.53
N LEU A 25 9.67 -17.33 4.41
CA LEU A 25 9.06 -16.94 5.68
C LEU A 25 7.83 -16.06 5.47
N THR A 26 7.91 -15.14 4.51
CA THR A 26 6.79 -14.26 4.19
C THR A 26 5.60 -15.07 3.71
N GLN A 27 5.82 -16.04 2.83
CA GLN A 27 4.74 -16.88 2.32
C GLN A 27 4.11 -17.72 3.42
N GLU A 28 4.92 -18.30 4.30
CA GLU A 28 4.41 -19.08 5.43
C GLU A 28 3.55 -18.23 6.35
N TYR A 29 4.04 -17.04 6.68
CA TYR A 29 3.33 -16.08 7.51
C TYR A 29 2.02 -15.62 6.86
N GLU A 30 2.08 -15.23 5.61
CA GLU A 30 0.91 -14.75 4.90
C GLU A 30 -0.17 -15.83 4.80
N SER A 31 0.23 -17.07 4.57
CA SER A 31 -0.70 -18.18 4.51
C SER A 31 -1.41 -18.41 5.85
N GLU A 32 -0.66 -18.38 6.95
CA GLU A 32 -1.24 -18.52 8.28
C GLU A 32 -2.15 -17.37 8.64
N ILE A 33 -1.70 -16.15 8.34
CA ILE A 33 -2.49 -14.95 8.61
C ILE A 33 -3.78 -14.97 7.80
N GLU A 34 -3.70 -15.38 6.55
CA GLU A 34 -4.87 -15.43 5.68
C GLU A 34 -5.94 -16.37 6.24
N LYS A 35 -5.52 -17.55 6.70
CA LYS A 35 -6.44 -18.51 7.31
C LYS A 35 -7.13 -17.93 8.54
N LEU A 36 -6.34 -17.28 9.40
CA LEU A 36 -6.89 -16.67 10.61
C LEU A 36 -7.81 -15.51 10.30
N LYS A 37 -7.46 -14.71 9.30
CA LYS A 37 -8.32 -13.60 8.87
C LYS A 37 -9.64 -14.08 8.32
N MET A 38 -9.64 -15.18 7.57
CA MET A 38 -10.86 -15.78 7.08
C MET A 38 -11.77 -16.19 8.24
N GLN A 39 -11.20 -16.80 9.28
CA GLN A 39 -11.96 -17.17 10.46
C GLN A 39 -12.51 -15.94 11.19
N GLN A 40 -11.69 -14.88 11.31
CA GLN A 40 -12.16 -13.63 11.89
C GLN A 40 -13.31 -13.03 11.10
N ASP A 41 -13.21 -13.06 9.77
CA ASP A 41 -14.26 -12.51 8.91
C ASP A 41 -15.56 -13.29 9.04
N GLU A 42 -15.47 -14.61 9.15
CA GLU A 42 -16.67 -15.43 9.38
C GLU A 42 -17.32 -15.08 10.71
N LEU A 43 -16.53 -14.90 11.77
CA LEU A 43 -17.07 -14.49 13.07
C LEU A 43 -17.67 -13.10 13.03
N LYS A 44 -17.01 -12.17 12.35
CA LYS A 44 -17.54 -10.80 12.18
C LYS A 44 -18.85 -10.81 11.44
N SER A 45 -18.97 -11.64 10.41
CA SER A 45 -20.20 -11.76 9.64
C SER A 45 -21.33 -12.30 10.49
N ALA A 46 -21.04 -13.33 11.30
CA ALA A 46 -22.03 -13.90 12.20
C ALA A 46 -22.50 -12.88 13.25
N MET A 47 -21.56 -12.12 13.83
CA MET A 47 -21.90 -11.09 14.79
C MET A 47 -22.72 -9.97 14.15
N LYS A 48 -22.36 -9.56 12.93
CA LYS A 48 -23.10 -8.55 12.19
C LYS A 48 -24.53 -8.99 11.98
N ASP A 49 -24.75 -10.22 11.52
CA ASP A 49 -26.07 -10.73 11.26
C ASP A 49 -26.93 -10.77 12.53
N GLN A 50 -26.35 -11.21 13.66
CA GLN A 50 -27.06 -11.22 14.92
C GLN A 50 -27.44 -9.82 15.39
N MET A 51 -26.54 -8.86 15.25
CA MET A 51 -26.80 -7.49 15.67
C MET A 51 -27.87 -6.83 14.81
N LEU A 52 -27.88 -7.12 13.51
CA LEU A 52 -28.89 -6.61 12.62
C LEU A 52 -30.28 -7.17 13.02
N LEU A 53 -30.33 -8.45 13.38
CA LEU A 53 -31.57 -9.07 13.85
C LEU A 53 -32.07 -8.47 15.18
N LEU A 54 -31.11 -8.16 16.07
CA LEU A 54 -31.45 -7.53 17.36
C LEU A 54 -31.82 -6.06 17.23
N GLY A 55 -31.49 -5.44 16.11
CA GLY A 55 -31.76 -4.02 15.89
C GLY A 55 -30.96 -3.08 16.75
N THR A 56 -29.79 -3.52 17.19
CA THR A 56 -28.90 -2.69 18.02
C THR A 56 -27.54 -2.54 17.35
N ASN A 57 -26.85 -1.47 17.66
CA ASN A 57 -25.50 -1.22 17.14
C ASN A 57 -24.41 -1.38 18.21
N SER A 58 -24.76 -1.82 19.41
CA SER A 58 -23.78 -2.04 20.47
C SER A 58 -24.31 -3.09 21.44
N VAL A 59 -23.49 -4.10 21.72
CA VAL A 59 -23.81 -5.15 22.69
C VAL A 59 -22.60 -5.37 23.59
N ARG A 60 -22.80 -5.28 24.88
CA ARG A 60 -21.76 -5.56 25.87
C ARG A 60 -21.82 -7.03 26.27
N THR A 61 -20.66 -7.70 26.23
CA THR A 61 -20.52 -9.08 26.71
C THR A 61 -19.35 -9.16 27.68
N ASP A 62 -19.25 -10.28 28.37
CA ASP A 62 -18.11 -10.52 29.27
C ASP A 62 -16.78 -10.58 28.53
N GLU A 63 -16.82 -10.93 27.24
CA GLU A 63 -15.63 -11.04 26.39
C GLU A 63 -15.29 -9.73 25.65
N GLY A 64 -16.13 -8.72 25.76
CA GLY A 64 -15.93 -7.43 25.12
C GLY A 64 -17.21 -6.83 24.61
N THR A 65 -17.11 -5.62 24.11
CA THR A 65 -18.24 -4.90 23.54
C THR A 65 -18.20 -5.02 22.02
N ILE A 66 -19.32 -5.46 21.44
CA ILE A 66 -19.45 -5.61 20.00
C ILE A 66 -20.19 -4.39 19.47
N ILE A 67 -19.57 -3.69 18.52
CA ILE A 67 -20.11 -2.45 17.94
C ILE A 67 -20.31 -2.66 16.45
N LEU A 68 -21.54 -2.39 16.01
CA LEU A 68 -21.89 -2.40 14.59
C LEU A 68 -21.87 -0.97 14.08
N SER A 69 -21.04 -0.70 13.07
CA SER A 69 -20.92 0.62 12.46
C SER A 69 -20.97 0.49 10.95
N GLN A 70 -21.39 1.57 10.30
CA GLN A 70 -21.33 1.66 8.85
C GLN A 70 -20.09 2.42 8.46
N LYS A 71 -19.29 1.84 7.56
CA LYS A 71 -18.15 2.51 6.98
C LYS A 71 -18.51 2.89 5.56
N THR A 72 -18.37 4.17 5.26
CA THR A 72 -18.67 4.67 3.92
C THR A 72 -17.36 4.90 3.18
N ARG A 73 -17.30 4.43 1.96
CA ARG A 73 -16.16 4.60 1.09
C ARG A 73 -16.62 5.31 -0.17
N TYR A 74 -15.92 6.38 -0.51
CA TYR A 74 -16.26 7.17 -1.69
C TYR A 74 -15.37 6.76 -2.86
N TYR A 75 -15.98 6.57 -4.01
CA TYR A 75 -15.25 6.18 -5.21
C TYR A 75 -15.99 6.75 -6.43
N THR A 76 -15.34 6.70 -7.58
CA THR A 76 -15.96 7.15 -8.82
C THR A 76 -15.70 6.15 -9.95
N ASN A 77 -16.69 6.02 -10.83
CA ASN A 77 -16.57 5.27 -12.09
C ASN A 77 -16.35 6.19 -13.27
N ASP A 78 -16.38 7.51 -13.03
CA ASP A 78 -16.24 8.53 -14.08
C ASP A 78 -15.31 9.63 -13.58
N TRP A 79 -14.02 9.41 -13.77
CA TRP A 79 -12.99 10.35 -13.32
C TRP A 79 -13.09 11.71 -14.01
N ASP A 80 -13.47 11.74 -15.28
CA ASP A 80 -13.57 13.00 -16.00
C ASP A 80 -14.65 13.90 -15.42
N SER A 81 -15.82 13.35 -15.15
CA SER A 81 -16.90 14.10 -14.53
C SER A 81 -16.53 14.55 -13.12
N PHE A 82 -15.89 13.66 -12.35
CA PHE A 82 -15.49 14.01 -11.00
C PHE A 82 -14.42 15.10 -10.99
N LYS A 83 -13.45 15.00 -11.89
CA LYS A 83 -12.41 16.01 -12.04
C LYS A 83 -13.01 17.37 -12.38
N ASN A 84 -13.96 17.40 -13.31
CA ASN A 84 -14.64 18.65 -13.68
C ASN A 84 -15.39 19.24 -12.48
N PHE A 85 -16.05 18.42 -11.69
CA PHE A 85 -16.70 18.86 -10.47
C PHE A 85 -15.71 19.52 -9.51
N VAL A 86 -14.56 18.86 -9.29
CA VAL A 86 -13.54 19.39 -8.39
C VAL A 86 -13.03 20.74 -8.86
N VAL A 87 -12.80 20.89 -10.16
CA VAL A 87 -12.31 22.14 -10.73
C VAL A 87 -13.37 23.24 -10.61
N GLU A 88 -14.63 22.94 -10.94
CA GLU A 88 -15.72 23.91 -10.86
C GLU A 88 -15.93 24.42 -9.44
N HIS A 89 -15.74 23.57 -8.45
CA HIS A 89 -15.97 23.93 -7.05
C HIS A 89 -14.69 24.36 -6.32
N ASP A 90 -13.57 24.42 -7.04
CA ASP A 90 -12.26 24.75 -6.46
C ASP A 90 -11.98 23.86 -5.22
N ALA A 91 -12.24 22.57 -5.36
CA ALA A 91 -12.22 21.62 -4.25
C ALA A 91 -11.11 20.59 -4.40
N LEU A 92 -9.88 21.03 -4.68
CA LEU A 92 -8.74 20.14 -4.87
C LEU A 92 -8.47 19.26 -3.64
N ASP A 93 -8.94 19.67 -2.47
CA ASP A 93 -8.82 18.89 -1.24
C ASP A 93 -9.57 17.55 -1.29
N LEU A 94 -10.46 17.37 -2.27
CA LEU A 94 -11.13 16.09 -2.47
C LEU A 94 -10.20 15.02 -3.04
N PHE A 95 -9.05 15.43 -3.57
CA PHE A 95 -8.00 14.53 -4.00
C PHE A 95 -6.94 14.37 -2.91
N GLU A 96 -6.29 13.22 -2.88
CA GLU A 96 -5.17 13.01 -1.98
C GLU A 96 -3.96 13.84 -2.42
N LYS A 97 -3.20 14.32 -1.44
CA LYS A 97 -1.97 15.08 -1.70
C LYS A 97 -0.83 14.12 -2.00
N ARG A 98 -0.80 13.63 -3.23
CA ARG A 98 0.26 12.75 -3.71
C ARG A 98 0.73 13.20 -5.08
N ILE A 99 2.04 13.18 -5.27
CA ILE A 99 2.61 13.48 -6.58
C ILE A 99 2.68 12.18 -7.36
N ALA A 100 2.11 12.18 -8.57
CA ALA A 100 2.23 11.05 -9.49
C ALA A 100 3.67 11.06 -10.02
N GLN A 101 4.52 10.20 -9.48
CA GLN A 101 5.96 10.23 -9.73
C GLN A 101 6.30 10.11 -11.22
N LYS A 102 5.68 9.16 -11.89
CA LYS A 102 5.93 8.93 -13.31
C LYS A 102 5.48 10.10 -14.17
N ASN A 103 4.28 10.61 -13.89
CA ASN A 103 3.75 11.75 -14.64
C ASN A 103 4.57 13.01 -14.39
N MET A 104 5.05 13.19 -13.16
CA MET A 104 5.92 14.33 -12.83
C MET A 104 7.24 14.24 -13.60
N SER A 105 7.84 13.05 -13.64
CA SER A 105 9.07 12.83 -14.38
C SER A 105 8.90 13.16 -15.86
N MET A 106 7.81 12.71 -16.46
CA MET A 106 7.50 13.00 -17.85
C MET A 106 7.26 14.48 -18.11
N PHE A 107 6.56 15.14 -17.21
CA PHE A 107 6.31 16.58 -17.31
C PHE A 107 7.61 17.37 -17.32
N LEU A 108 8.54 17.02 -16.44
CA LEU A 108 9.83 17.71 -16.35
C LEU A 108 10.68 17.45 -17.58
N GLU A 109 10.61 16.28 -18.19
CA GLU A 109 11.31 16.00 -19.45
C GLU A 109 10.74 16.80 -20.61
N GLU A 110 9.42 16.92 -20.66
CA GLU A 110 8.75 17.65 -21.72
C GLU A 110 8.86 19.18 -21.56
N ASN A 111 9.14 19.64 -20.35
CA ASN A 111 9.22 21.06 -20.04
C ASN A 111 10.53 21.36 -19.29
N PRO A 112 11.69 21.23 -19.96
CA PRO A 112 12.99 21.28 -19.27
C PRO A 112 13.32 22.64 -18.63
N GLY A 113 12.65 23.69 -19.04
CA GLY A 113 12.86 25.02 -18.45
C GLY A 113 11.93 25.36 -17.31
N VAL A 114 11.01 24.45 -16.96
CA VAL A 114 9.98 24.71 -15.96
C VAL A 114 10.36 24.01 -14.66
N ILE A 115 10.38 24.79 -13.57
CA ILE A 115 10.59 24.26 -12.22
C ILE A 115 9.31 24.51 -11.44
N PRO A 116 8.51 23.46 -11.17
CA PRO A 116 7.26 23.65 -10.42
C PRO A 116 7.53 24.21 -9.03
N ALA A 117 6.82 25.26 -8.68
CA ALA A 117 6.94 25.85 -7.35
C ALA A 117 6.51 24.82 -6.29
N GLY A 118 7.28 24.75 -5.23
CA GLY A 118 6.97 23.83 -4.14
C GLY A 118 7.42 22.39 -4.36
N LEU A 119 7.99 22.08 -5.53
CA LEU A 119 8.48 20.76 -5.82
C LEU A 119 9.91 20.58 -5.31
N ASN A 120 10.15 19.50 -4.60
CA ASN A 120 11.49 19.09 -4.20
C ASN A 120 11.77 17.72 -4.81
N SER A 121 13.03 17.44 -5.07
CA SER A 121 13.44 16.15 -5.59
C SER A 121 14.62 15.60 -4.81
N MET A 122 14.66 14.28 -4.70
CA MET A 122 15.76 13.58 -4.07
C MET A 122 16.05 12.34 -4.89
N SER A 123 17.33 12.10 -5.14
CA SER A 123 17.77 10.93 -5.89
C SER A 123 18.74 10.13 -5.05
N GLU A 124 18.64 8.82 -5.13
CA GLU A 124 19.58 7.94 -4.44
C GLU A 124 19.93 6.76 -5.33
N TYR A 125 21.09 6.19 -5.06
CA TYR A 125 21.49 4.98 -5.78
C TYR A 125 20.80 3.78 -5.18
N ALA A 126 20.40 2.86 -6.03
CA ALA A 126 19.77 1.61 -5.61
C ALA A 126 20.48 0.44 -6.29
N VAL A 127 20.63 -0.64 -5.56
CA VAL A 127 21.23 -1.86 -6.06
C VAL A 127 20.15 -2.90 -6.26
N THR A 128 20.13 -3.49 -7.44
CA THR A 128 19.19 -4.58 -7.76
C THR A 128 20.00 -5.83 -8.13
N VAL A 129 19.64 -6.94 -7.52
CA VAL A 129 20.27 -8.22 -7.84
C VAL A 129 19.24 -9.08 -8.59
N ARG A 130 19.59 -9.44 -9.81
CA ARG A 130 18.74 -10.30 -10.65
C ARG A 130 19.34 -11.68 -10.75
N LYS A 131 18.49 -12.66 -11.04
CA LYS A 131 18.97 -14.01 -11.29
C LYS A 131 19.90 -14.03 -12.49
N PRO A 132 20.91 -14.94 -12.49
CA PRO A 132 21.78 -15.04 -13.64
C PRO A 132 21.00 -15.38 -14.90
N THR A 133 21.40 -14.78 -16.00
CA THR A 133 20.88 -15.11 -17.32
C THR A 133 21.84 -16.10 -18.00
N LYS A 134 21.27 -17.02 -18.75
CA LYS A 134 22.09 -17.95 -19.52
C LYS A 134 22.32 -17.42 -20.93
#